data_960eef95bffde6cb190d19e56677f15a
#
_entry.id   960eef95bffde6cb190d19e56677f15a
#
_cell.length_a   1.000
_cell.length_b   1.000
_cell.length_c   1.000
_cell.angle_alpha   90.00
_cell.angle_beta   90.00
_cell.angle_gamma   90.00
#
_symmetry.space_group_name_H-M   'P 1'
#
loop_
_entity.id
_entity.type
_entity.pdbx_description
1 polymer ?
#
loop_
_entity_poly.entity_id
_entity_poly.type
_entity_poly.pdbx_seq_one_letter_code
_entity_poly.pdbx_strand_id
1 'polypeptide(L)'
;MIYLSRFTLTSVYDEEEYINNFPRNCYDSYYPFNFFPQIKRLESMEFSDITILCGSNGSGKSTLLNIIAEKLKLERKTPYNKTYFFDPYLEKCRYELTVHDPTKLKSLKEQSKIITSDDVFNHIIEVRERNENLNFKRELIFKEKAQMGHSGWQGPRGFNTDNPNSIRAYKDYYNKHKQSGSRYARANVGVDERTYSNGENGFKYFTDAIQPGGLYLLDEPENSLSAEMQIELVQFLLGMARFYDCQFILSTHSPFILSIPYAKIFDMDSVPVSVCQWTDLPNVRLYYDFFKDHEREFEE
;
A
#
# COMPACT_ATOMS: atom_id res chain seq x y z
N MET A 1 3.27 -19.91 -5.30
CA MET A 1 1.98 -20.64 -5.52
C MET A 1 0.99 -19.69 -6.18
N ILE A 2 0.33 -20.10 -7.27
CA ILE A 2 -0.68 -19.25 -7.95
C ILE A 2 -2.03 -19.46 -7.24
N TYR A 3 -2.65 -18.41 -6.72
CA TYR A 3 -3.97 -18.43 -6.10
C TYR A 3 -5.06 -18.01 -7.09
N LEU A 4 -4.88 -16.86 -7.72
CA LEU A 4 -5.72 -16.38 -8.82
C LEU A 4 -5.08 -16.81 -10.13
N SER A 5 -5.68 -17.77 -10.82
CA SER A 5 -5.17 -18.27 -12.11
C SER A 5 -5.66 -17.45 -13.28
N ARG A 6 -6.95 -17.06 -13.27
CA ARG A 6 -7.57 -16.29 -14.34
C ARG A 6 -8.56 -15.26 -13.79
N PHE A 7 -8.63 -14.12 -14.44
CA PHE A 7 -9.67 -13.13 -14.26
C PHE A 7 -10.29 -12.78 -15.60
N THR A 8 -11.61 -12.87 -15.68
CA THR A 8 -12.39 -12.58 -16.89
C THR A 8 -13.19 -11.30 -16.65
N LEU A 9 -12.95 -10.31 -17.46
CA LEU A 9 -13.69 -9.05 -17.51
C LEU A 9 -15.04 -9.26 -18.21
N THR A 10 -15.83 -8.21 -18.34
CA THR A 10 -17.07 -8.25 -19.11
C THR A 10 -16.76 -8.42 -20.60
N SER A 11 -17.67 -9.02 -21.35
CA SER A 11 -17.58 -9.09 -22.82
C SER A 11 -18.14 -7.82 -23.47
N VAL A 12 -17.76 -7.55 -24.72
CA VAL A 12 -18.34 -6.45 -25.52
C VAL A 12 -19.87 -6.53 -25.55
N TYR A 13 -20.41 -7.75 -25.75
CA TYR A 13 -21.85 -7.96 -25.78
C TYR A 13 -22.54 -7.61 -24.46
N ASP A 14 -22.00 -8.05 -23.34
CA ASP A 14 -22.56 -7.75 -22.01
C ASP A 14 -22.52 -6.26 -21.70
N GLU A 15 -21.48 -5.55 -22.18
CA GLU A 15 -21.37 -4.10 -22.02
C GLU A 15 -22.42 -3.36 -22.84
N GLU A 16 -22.57 -3.71 -24.10
CA GLU A 16 -23.57 -3.11 -25.00
C GLU A 16 -25.00 -3.37 -24.49
N GLU A 17 -25.29 -4.60 -24.06
CA GLU A 17 -26.58 -4.93 -23.46
C GLU A 17 -26.88 -4.07 -22.22
N TYR A 18 -25.90 -3.91 -21.32
CA TYR A 18 -26.06 -3.11 -20.12
C TYR A 18 -26.32 -1.64 -20.45
N ILE A 19 -25.48 -1.05 -21.33
CA ILE A 19 -25.57 0.37 -21.69
C ILE A 19 -26.87 0.67 -22.43
N ASN A 20 -27.28 -0.17 -23.38
CA ASN A 20 -28.51 0.03 -24.15
C ASN A 20 -29.77 -0.08 -23.28
N ASN A 21 -29.74 -0.91 -22.25
CA ASN A 21 -30.86 -1.07 -21.32
C ASN A 21 -30.83 -0.08 -20.15
N PHE A 22 -29.79 0.75 -20.03
CA PHE A 22 -29.66 1.69 -18.93
C PHE A 22 -30.61 2.89 -19.11
N PRO A 23 -31.54 3.15 -18.18
CA PRO A 23 -32.68 4.05 -18.41
C PRO A 23 -32.34 5.55 -18.32
N ARG A 24 -31.08 5.93 -18.08
CA ARG A 24 -30.67 7.31 -17.77
C ARG A 24 -29.56 7.78 -18.70
N ASN A 25 -29.81 8.82 -19.49
CA ASN A 25 -28.84 9.44 -20.41
C ASN A 25 -28.19 10.71 -19.82
N CYS A 26 -27.92 10.74 -18.54
CA CYS A 26 -27.33 11.91 -17.87
C CYS A 26 -25.84 11.76 -17.52
N TYR A 27 -25.20 10.70 -17.98
CA TYR A 27 -23.80 10.42 -17.69
C TYR A 27 -22.92 10.66 -18.92
N ASP A 28 -21.82 11.37 -18.74
CA ASP A 28 -20.84 11.63 -19.80
C ASP A 28 -19.98 10.39 -20.09
N SER A 29 -19.88 9.45 -19.14
CA SER A 29 -19.09 8.23 -19.26
C SER A 29 -19.71 7.09 -18.47
N TYR A 30 -19.66 5.89 -19.02
CA TYR A 30 -20.06 4.64 -18.37
C TYR A 30 -18.86 3.86 -17.81
N TYR A 31 -17.72 4.53 -17.62
CA TYR A 31 -16.48 3.90 -17.14
C TYR A 31 -16.69 3.06 -15.86
N PRO A 32 -16.19 1.79 -15.77
CA PRO A 32 -15.20 1.15 -16.65
C PRO A 32 -15.76 0.41 -17.88
N PHE A 33 -17.07 0.42 -18.13
CA PHE A 33 -17.65 -0.09 -19.38
C PHE A 33 -17.04 0.65 -20.59
N ASN A 34 -17.00 -0.02 -21.74
CA ASN A 34 -16.41 0.42 -23.01
C ASN A 34 -14.87 0.61 -22.96
N PHE A 35 -14.20 0.25 -21.87
CA PHE A 35 -12.77 0.47 -21.76
C PHE A 35 -11.96 -0.80 -22.06
N PHE A 36 -12.12 -1.86 -21.25
CA PHE A 36 -11.24 -3.01 -21.38
C PHE A 36 -11.53 -3.87 -22.62
N PRO A 37 -12.75 -4.39 -22.88
CA PRO A 37 -12.97 -5.24 -24.03
C PRO A 37 -13.00 -4.45 -25.34
N GLN A 38 -13.52 -3.22 -25.36
CA GLN A 38 -13.66 -2.44 -26.59
C GLN A 38 -12.37 -1.70 -26.96
N ILE A 39 -11.82 -0.87 -26.07
CA ILE A 39 -10.63 -0.05 -26.36
C ILE A 39 -9.36 -0.88 -26.26
N LYS A 40 -9.21 -1.66 -25.19
CA LYS A 40 -7.99 -2.44 -24.93
C LYS A 40 -8.00 -3.84 -25.53
N ARG A 41 -9.16 -4.30 -26.00
CA ARG A 41 -9.39 -5.67 -26.49
C ARG A 41 -8.91 -6.73 -25.49
N LEU A 42 -9.21 -6.48 -24.22
CA LEU A 42 -8.85 -7.31 -23.09
C LEU A 42 -10.11 -7.88 -22.44
N GLU A 43 -10.37 -9.18 -22.63
CA GLU A 43 -11.51 -9.87 -22.03
C GLU A 43 -11.09 -10.78 -20.86
N SER A 44 -9.88 -11.31 -20.89
CA SER A 44 -9.39 -12.16 -19.81
C SER A 44 -7.88 -12.08 -19.64
N MET A 45 -7.42 -12.36 -18.43
CA MET A 45 -6.00 -12.42 -18.09
C MET A 45 -5.70 -13.69 -17.30
N GLU A 46 -4.60 -14.32 -17.62
CA GLU A 46 -4.01 -15.42 -16.83
C GLU A 46 -2.81 -14.91 -16.08
N PHE A 47 -2.73 -15.26 -14.80
CA PHE A 47 -1.70 -14.77 -13.89
C PHE A 47 -0.64 -15.85 -13.62
N SER A 48 0.56 -15.38 -13.28
CA SER A 48 1.68 -16.17 -12.74
C SER A 48 1.90 -15.86 -11.26
N ASP A 49 2.95 -16.42 -10.66
CA ASP A 49 3.33 -16.09 -9.28
C ASP A 49 3.62 -14.59 -9.10
N ILE A 50 4.22 -13.97 -10.12
CA ILE A 50 4.40 -12.52 -10.20
C ILE A 50 3.92 -12.05 -11.57
N THR A 51 2.89 -11.21 -11.59
CA THR A 51 2.35 -10.58 -12.79
C THR A 51 2.46 -9.08 -12.68
N ILE A 52 2.90 -8.42 -13.74
CA ILE A 52 3.12 -6.98 -13.79
C ILE A 52 2.25 -6.36 -14.89
N LEU A 53 1.56 -5.29 -14.56
CA LEU A 53 0.84 -4.42 -15.48
C LEU A 53 1.70 -3.19 -15.75
N CYS A 54 2.19 -3.03 -16.97
CA CYS A 54 2.95 -1.86 -17.40
C CYS A 54 2.16 -1.07 -18.44
N GLY A 55 2.31 0.23 -18.45
CA GLY A 55 1.67 1.12 -19.44
C GLY A 55 1.62 2.56 -18.92
N SER A 56 1.32 3.50 -19.80
CA SER A 56 1.24 4.94 -19.51
C SER A 56 0.14 5.30 -18.50
N ASN A 57 0.15 6.53 -18.02
CA ASN A 57 -0.94 7.05 -17.18
C ASN A 57 -2.26 7.02 -17.96
N GLY A 58 -3.32 6.52 -17.30
CA GLY A 58 -4.61 6.33 -17.95
C GLY A 58 -4.76 5.03 -18.76
N SER A 59 -3.75 4.15 -18.81
CA SER A 59 -3.84 2.85 -19.49
C SER A 59 -4.77 1.83 -18.81
N GLY A 60 -5.26 2.14 -17.58
CA GLY A 60 -6.22 1.32 -16.85
C GLY A 60 -5.61 0.37 -15.80
N LYS A 61 -4.30 0.44 -15.52
CA LYS A 61 -3.61 -0.42 -14.53
C LYS A 61 -4.28 -0.41 -13.15
N SER A 62 -4.36 0.76 -12.52
CA SER A 62 -4.98 0.92 -11.20
C SER A 62 -6.45 0.56 -11.18
N THR A 63 -7.17 0.84 -12.27
CA THR A 63 -8.59 0.43 -12.41
C THR A 63 -8.73 -1.07 -12.45
N LEU A 64 -7.87 -1.76 -13.21
CA LEU A 64 -7.88 -3.22 -13.27
C LEU A 64 -7.56 -3.85 -11.92
N LEU A 65 -6.53 -3.33 -11.22
CA LEU A 65 -6.22 -3.77 -9.85
C LEU A 65 -7.40 -3.56 -8.90
N ASN A 66 -8.09 -2.40 -9.00
CA ASN A 66 -9.27 -2.11 -8.20
C ASN A 66 -10.43 -3.06 -8.50
N ILE A 67 -10.68 -3.39 -9.78
CA ILE A 67 -11.69 -4.35 -10.21
C ILE A 67 -11.40 -5.73 -9.61
N ILE A 68 -10.16 -6.21 -9.70
CA ILE A 68 -9.75 -7.50 -9.15
C ILE A 68 -9.89 -7.49 -7.62
N ALA A 69 -9.40 -6.45 -6.93
CA ALA A 69 -9.46 -6.32 -5.49
C ALA A 69 -10.88 -6.35 -4.95
N GLU A 70 -11.78 -5.57 -5.55
CA GLU A 70 -13.19 -5.50 -5.15
C GLU A 70 -13.94 -6.79 -5.44
N LYS A 71 -13.72 -7.40 -6.61
CA LYS A 71 -14.34 -8.68 -6.96
C LYS A 71 -13.95 -9.80 -6.02
N LEU A 72 -12.70 -9.83 -5.58
CA LEU A 72 -12.17 -10.79 -4.61
C LEU A 72 -12.45 -10.39 -3.15
N LYS A 73 -12.91 -9.16 -2.91
CA LYS A 73 -13.11 -8.57 -1.58
C LYS A 73 -11.84 -8.57 -0.74
N LEU A 74 -10.74 -8.12 -1.34
CA LEU A 74 -9.46 -7.98 -0.66
C LEU A 74 -9.48 -6.83 0.34
N GLU A 75 -8.70 -6.95 1.42
CA GLU A 75 -8.51 -5.87 2.37
C GLU A 75 -7.90 -4.64 1.69
N ARG A 76 -8.43 -3.46 2.01
CA ARG A 76 -7.99 -2.15 1.49
C ARG A 76 -8.01 -1.13 2.63
N LYS A 77 -7.01 -0.27 2.69
CA LYS A 77 -6.95 0.83 3.67
C LYS A 77 -7.43 2.16 3.08
N THR A 78 -6.92 2.51 1.91
CA THR A 78 -7.27 3.79 1.24
C THR A 78 -8.45 3.62 0.30
N PRO A 79 -9.37 4.60 0.26
CA PRO A 79 -10.43 4.63 -0.74
C PRO A 79 -9.86 4.86 -2.13
N TYR A 80 -10.59 4.44 -3.16
CA TYR A 80 -10.25 4.70 -4.56
C TYR A 80 -11.41 5.42 -5.27
N ASN A 81 -11.14 5.98 -6.43
CA ASN A 81 -12.16 6.67 -7.21
C ASN A 81 -13.11 5.64 -7.84
N LYS A 82 -14.33 5.53 -7.27
CA LYS A 82 -15.36 4.58 -7.67
C LYS A 82 -16.46 5.31 -8.43
N THR A 83 -16.69 4.91 -9.68
CA THR A 83 -17.82 5.42 -10.47
C THR A 83 -19.12 4.71 -10.11
N TYR A 84 -20.26 5.28 -10.49
CA TYR A 84 -21.57 4.65 -10.32
C TYR A 84 -21.67 3.28 -11.01
N PHE A 85 -20.94 3.09 -12.12
CA PHE A 85 -20.97 1.90 -12.95
C PHE A 85 -20.02 0.80 -12.50
N PHE A 86 -19.24 1.04 -11.46
CA PHE A 86 -18.22 0.11 -11.01
C PHE A 86 -18.79 -1.21 -10.47
N ASP A 87 -19.82 -1.13 -9.60
CA ASP A 87 -20.46 -2.33 -9.05
C ASP A 87 -21.20 -3.16 -10.10
N PRO A 88 -22.02 -2.57 -11.00
CA PRO A 88 -22.60 -3.30 -12.11
C PRO A 88 -21.57 -3.98 -13.03
N TYR A 89 -20.43 -3.34 -13.24
CA TYR A 89 -19.32 -3.91 -13.98
C TYR A 89 -18.74 -5.15 -13.29
N LEU A 90 -18.50 -5.05 -11.97
CA LEU A 90 -17.99 -6.17 -11.16
C LEU A 90 -18.92 -7.39 -11.20
N GLU A 91 -20.24 -7.21 -11.23
CA GLU A 91 -21.20 -8.32 -11.29
C GLU A 91 -20.96 -9.21 -12.52
N LYS A 92 -20.57 -8.62 -13.65
CA LYS A 92 -20.29 -9.32 -14.90
C LYS A 92 -18.90 -9.97 -14.94
N CYS A 93 -17.96 -9.53 -14.12
CA CYS A 93 -16.62 -10.12 -14.04
C CYS A 93 -16.64 -11.49 -13.36
N ARG A 94 -15.70 -12.36 -13.77
CA ARG A 94 -15.51 -13.71 -13.19
C ARG A 94 -14.04 -13.94 -12.85
N TYR A 95 -13.78 -14.89 -11.96
CA TYR A 95 -12.41 -15.27 -11.60
C TYR A 95 -12.31 -16.77 -11.32
N GLU A 96 -11.11 -17.30 -11.48
CA GLU A 96 -10.78 -18.69 -11.19
C GLU A 96 -9.67 -18.74 -10.16
N LEU A 97 -9.91 -19.45 -9.03
CA LEU A 97 -8.92 -19.70 -7.99
C LEU A 97 -8.45 -21.15 -8.10
N THR A 98 -7.17 -21.38 -7.83
CA THR A 98 -6.60 -22.74 -7.79
C THR A 98 -6.84 -23.45 -6.45
N VAL A 99 -7.21 -22.68 -5.42
CA VAL A 99 -7.45 -23.21 -4.06
C VAL A 99 -8.94 -23.51 -3.89
N HIS A 100 -9.25 -24.78 -3.64
CA HIS A 100 -10.64 -25.25 -3.44
C HIS A 100 -10.92 -25.65 -1.98
N ASP A 101 -9.89 -25.76 -1.15
CA ASP A 101 -10.05 -26.08 0.29
C ASP A 101 -10.64 -24.85 1.03
N PRO A 102 -11.80 -24.99 1.70
CA PRO A 102 -12.45 -23.89 2.38
C PRO A 102 -11.59 -23.22 3.47
N THR A 103 -10.78 -24.01 4.17
CA THR A 103 -9.88 -23.51 5.23
C THR A 103 -8.76 -22.66 4.66
N LYS A 104 -8.12 -23.14 3.61
CA LYS A 104 -7.08 -22.40 2.87
C LYS A 104 -7.66 -21.15 2.19
N LEU A 105 -8.87 -21.23 1.66
CA LEU A 105 -9.55 -20.11 1.03
C LEU A 105 -9.85 -19.00 2.06
N LYS A 106 -10.24 -19.36 3.29
CA LYS A 106 -10.47 -18.39 4.36
C LYS A 106 -9.16 -17.70 4.76
N SER A 107 -8.10 -18.49 5.01
CA SER A 107 -6.77 -17.94 5.34
C SER A 107 -6.24 -17.04 4.22
N LEU A 108 -6.39 -17.45 2.95
CA LEU A 108 -6.01 -16.63 1.80
C LEU A 108 -6.73 -15.27 1.81
N LYS A 109 -8.04 -15.26 2.05
CA LYS A 109 -8.81 -13.99 2.09
C LYS A 109 -8.40 -13.07 3.23
N GLU A 110 -8.07 -13.64 4.40
CA GLU A 110 -7.63 -12.86 5.57
C GLU A 110 -6.23 -12.25 5.39
N GLN A 111 -5.37 -12.88 4.60
CA GLN A 111 -3.99 -12.43 4.36
C GLN A 111 -3.87 -11.55 3.12
N SER A 112 -4.78 -11.72 2.15
CA SER A 112 -4.70 -11.03 0.86
C SER A 112 -5.19 -9.60 0.94
N LYS A 113 -4.48 -8.69 0.28
CA LYS A 113 -4.83 -7.26 0.29
C LYS A 113 -4.32 -6.54 -0.96
N ILE A 114 -4.90 -5.38 -1.20
CA ILE A 114 -4.35 -4.40 -2.12
C ILE A 114 -3.60 -3.33 -1.32
N ILE A 115 -2.42 -2.97 -1.77
CA ILE A 115 -1.56 -1.92 -1.22
C ILE A 115 -1.30 -0.92 -2.32
N THR A 116 -1.64 0.34 -2.08
CA THR A 116 -1.45 1.44 -3.01
C THR A 116 -0.34 2.37 -2.54
N SER A 117 0.20 3.19 -3.42
CA SER A 117 1.15 4.24 -3.06
C SER A 117 0.58 5.18 -1.99
N ASP A 118 -0.74 5.44 -2.00
CA ASP A 118 -1.42 6.26 -1.01
C ASP A 118 -1.39 5.63 0.39
N ASP A 119 -1.48 4.31 0.50
CA ASP A 119 -1.38 3.60 1.79
C ASP A 119 -0.01 3.82 2.44
N VAL A 120 1.05 3.72 1.62
CA VAL A 120 2.43 3.94 2.07
C VAL A 120 2.63 5.40 2.49
N PHE A 121 2.14 6.34 1.69
CA PHE A 121 2.24 7.77 1.98
C PHE A 121 1.49 8.15 3.26
N ASN A 122 0.27 7.67 3.44
CA ASN A 122 -0.52 7.89 4.65
C ASN A 122 0.18 7.32 5.89
N HIS A 123 0.76 6.12 5.78
CA HIS A 123 1.54 5.53 6.86
C HIS A 123 2.73 6.42 7.28
N ILE A 124 3.47 6.97 6.31
CA ILE A 124 4.59 7.89 6.58
C ILE A 124 4.10 9.14 7.32
N ILE A 125 2.96 9.71 6.90
CA ILE A 125 2.35 10.87 7.57
C ILE A 125 1.96 10.51 9.01
N GLU A 126 1.28 9.39 9.21
CA GLU A 126 0.87 8.93 10.54
C GLU A 126 2.04 8.72 11.51
N VAL A 127 3.17 8.19 11.02
CA VAL A 127 4.39 8.03 11.83
C VAL A 127 4.91 9.40 12.26
N ARG A 128 4.93 10.39 11.39
CA ARG A 128 5.36 11.76 11.70
C ARG A 128 4.44 12.41 12.74
N GLU A 129 3.13 12.34 12.52
CA GLU A 129 2.13 12.89 13.45
C GLU A 129 2.22 12.26 14.85
N ARG A 130 2.44 10.93 14.92
CA ARG A 130 2.66 10.24 16.19
C ARG A 130 3.90 10.78 16.90
N ASN A 131 5.00 10.97 16.21
CA ASN A 131 6.23 11.51 16.78
C ASN A 131 6.08 12.97 17.24
N GLU A 132 5.38 13.81 16.45
CA GLU A 132 5.06 15.18 16.85
C GLU A 132 4.20 15.23 18.12
N ASN A 133 3.19 14.39 18.21
CA ASN A 133 2.35 14.26 19.39
C ASN A 133 3.15 13.80 20.63
N LEU A 134 4.11 12.89 20.46
CA LEU A 134 5.01 12.48 21.55
C LEU A 134 5.91 13.65 21.99
N ASN A 135 6.44 14.43 21.06
CA ASN A 135 7.25 15.61 21.37
C ASN A 135 6.42 16.68 22.09
N PHE A 136 5.20 16.96 21.63
CA PHE A 136 4.29 17.88 22.30
C PHE A 136 4.01 17.45 23.76
N LYS A 137 3.75 16.16 24.01
CA LYS A 137 3.57 15.63 25.37
C LYS A 137 4.83 15.79 26.22
N ARG A 138 6.02 15.60 25.64
CA ARG A 138 7.30 15.85 26.34
C ARG A 138 7.46 17.31 26.74
N GLU A 139 7.14 18.23 25.81
CA GLU A 139 7.20 19.67 26.11
C GLU A 139 6.25 20.08 27.22
N LEU A 140 5.02 19.54 27.25
CA LEU A 140 4.10 19.80 28.36
C LEU A 140 4.67 19.33 29.69
N ILE A 141 5.29 18.16 29.76
CA ILE A 141 5.95 17.66 30.97
C ILE A 141 7.10 18.59 31.40
N PHE A 142 7.89 19.07 30.44
CA PHE A 142 8.98 20.00 30.76
C PHE A 142 8.46 21.35 31.27
N LYS A 143 7.38 21.90 30.66
CA LYS A 143 6.73 23.14 31.12
C LYS A 143 6.13 22.98 32.53
N GLU A 144 5.42 21.89 32.80
CA GLU A 144 4.89 21.58 34.13
C GLU A 144 6.02 21.52 35.19
N LYS A 145 7.13 20.85 34.85
CA LYS A 145 8.28 20.76 35.76
C LYS A 145 8.99 22.09 35.99
N ALA A 146 9.13 22.91 34.97
CA ALA A 146 9.71 24.25 35.12
C ALA A 146 8.85 25.12 36.03
N GLN A 147 7.54 25.07 35.93
CA GLN A 147 6.61 25.78 36.81
C GLN A 147 6.68 25.27 38.26
N MET A 148 6.84 23.96 38.46
CA MET A 148 7.00 23.35 39.78
C MET A 148 8.31 23.72 40.45
N GLY A 149 9.40 23.94 39.70
CA GLY A 149 10.71 24.36 40.21
C GLY A 149 10.75 25.79 40.71
N HIS A 150 9.82 26.65 40.30
CA HIS A 150 9.74 28.05 40.72
C HIS A 150 8.78 28.31 41.88
N SER A 151 7.85 27.39 42.15
CA SER A 151 7.00 27.47 43.35
C SER A 151 7.64 26.68 44.48
N GLY A 152 8.07 27.38 45.52
CA GLY A 152 8.59 26.74 46.74
C GLY A 152 7.68 25.58 47.17
N TRP A 153 8.26 24.51 47.61
CA TRP A 153 7.61 23.21 47.89
C TRP A 153 6.32 23.38 48.70
N GLN A 154 5.20 23.20 48.09
CA GLN A 154 3.92 23.03 48.78
C GLN A 154 3.32 21.73 48.22
N GLY A 155 3.57 20.63 48.96
CA GLY A 155 2.93 19.34 48.67
C GLY A 155 1.42 19.46 48.56
N PRO A 156 0.71 18.42 48.09
CA PRO A 156 -0.75 18.47 47.96
C PRO A 156 -1.36 18.89 49.30
N ARG A 157 -2.08 20.02 49.29
CA ARG A 157 -2.80 20.48 50.48
C ARG A 157 -3.89 19.46 50.83
N GLY A 158 -3.93 18.98 52.09
CA GLY A 158 -4.96 18.07 52.55
C GLY A 158 -4.66 16.59 52.34
N PHE A 159 -3.39 16.17 52.49
CA PHE A 159 -3.03 14.76 52.48
C PHE A 159 -3.82 13.99 53.55
N ASN A 160 -4.66 13.06 53.13
CA ASN A 160 -5.43 12.17 53.99
C ASN A 160 -5.04 10.73 53.74
N THR A 161 -4.51 10.03 54.75
CA THR A 161 -4.12 8.62 54.69
C THR A 161 -5.27 7.66 54.45
N ASP A 162 -6.49 8.08 54.82
CA ASP A 162 -7.68 7.26 54.71
C ASP A 162 -8.36 7.33 53.32
N ASN A 163 -7.84 8.24 52.47
CA ASN A 163 -8.36 8.41 51.11
C ASN A 163 -7.37 7.86 50.05
N PRO A 164 -7.70 6.73 49.37
CA PRO A 164 -6.84 6.13 48.35
C PRO A 164 -6.43 7.11 47.23
N ASN A 165 -7.31 8.04 46.86
CA ASN A 165 -7.05 9.04 45.81
C ASN A 165 -6.00 10.07 46.28
N SER A 166 -6.01 10.42 47.56
CA SER A 166 -5.02 11.33 48.19
C SER A 166 -3.62 10.69 48.20
N ILE A 167 -3.55 9.37 48.49
CA ILE A 167 -2.29 8.60 48.47
C ILE A 167 -1.76 8.51 47.04
N ARG A 168 -2.63 8.29 46.05
CA ARG A 168 -2.27 8.21 44.63
C ARG A 168 -1.72 9.56 44.16
N ALA A 169 -2.42 10.65 44.43
CA ALA A 169 -2.00 11.99 44.07
C ALA A 169 -0.64 12.36 44.71
N TYR A 170 -0.41 11.95 45.97
CA TYR A 170 0.88 12.14 46.64
C TYR A 170 2.01 11.32 45.99
N LYS A 171 1.77 10.05 45.64
CA LYS A 171 2.76 9.22 44.95
C LYS A 171 3.12 9.81 43.58
N ASP A 172 2.13 10.27 42.83
CA ASP A 172 2.36 10.90 41.54
C ASP A 172 3.14 12.19 41.64
N TYR A 173 2.80 13.02 42.64
CA TYR A 173 3.54 14.25 42.96
C TYR A 173 5.00 13.96 43.36
N TYR A 174 5.23 13.00 44.26
CA TYR A 174 6.56 12.60 44.69
C TYR A 174 7.41 12.03 43.55
N ASN A 175 6.84 11.18 42.72
CA ASN A 175 7.53 10.63 41.56
C ASN A 175 7.86 11.69 40.52
N LYS A 176 6.97 12.67 40.33
CA LYS A 176 7.24 13.85 39.49
C LYS A 176 8.40 14.69 40.01
N HIS A 177 8.55 14.85 41.32
CA HIS A 177 9.60 15.70 41.91
C HIS A 177 10.96 15.00 42.01
N LYS A 178 11.00 13.71 42.30
CA LYS A 178 12.23 12.95 42.54
C LYS A 178 13.02 12.64 41.26
N GLN A 179 12.34 12.56 40.08
CA GLN A 179 12.99 12.25 38.83
C GLN A 179 13.35 13.52 38.06
N SER A 180 14.46 13.50 37.31
CA SER A 180 14.75 14.55 36.33
C SER A 180 13.63 14.62 35.28
N GLY A 181 13.38 15.80 34.68
CA GLY A 181 12.37 15.98 33.62
C GLY A 181 12.49 14.96 32.49
N SER A 182 13.73 14.73 32.06
CA SER A 182 14.04 13.76 31.00
C SER A 182 13.71 12.31 31.38
N ARG A 183 14.00 11.91 32.65
CA ARG A 183 13.69 10.56 33.14
C ARG A 183 12.18 10.35 33.27
N TYR A 184 11.47 11.36 33.80
CA TYR A 184 10.01 11.30 33.90
C TYR A 184 9.32 11.32 32.54
N ALA A 185 9.77 12.17 31.61
CA ALA A 185 9.24 12.17 30.22
C ALA A 185 9.47 10.82 29.53
N ARG A 186 10.68 10.25 29.62
CA ARG A 186 10.98 8.94 29.03
C ARG A 186 10.12 7.82 29.60
N ALA A 187 9.77 7.86 30.88
CA ALA A 187 8.94 6.85 31.54
C ALA A 187 7.44 6.94 31.17
N ASN A 188 6.95 8.15 30.80
CA ASN A 188 5.52 8.40 30.67
C ASN A 188 5.05 8.74 29.25
N VAL A 189 5.97 9.06 28.33
CA VAL A 189 5.61 9.49 26.95
C VAL A 189 5.93 8.44 25.90
N GLY A 190 6.59 7.36 26.24
CA GLY A 190 6.98 6.34 25.27
C GLY A 190 8.22 6.75 24.43
N VAL A 191 8.60 5.86 23.54
CA VAL A 191 9.77 6.01 22.65
C VAL A 191 9.26 6.48 21.28
N ASP A 192 9.99 7.39 20.62
CA ASP A 192 9.71 7.77 19.25
C ASP A 192 9.77 6.55 18.35
N GLU A 193 8.84 6.45 17.42
CA GLU A 193 9.03 5.57 16.30
C GLU A 193 10.24 6.08 15.51
N ARG A 194 11.17 5.17 15.19
CA ARG A 194 12.39 5.54 14.49
C ARG A 194 12.01 6.18 13.16
N THR A 195 12.34 7.44 13.00
CA THR A 195 12.15 8.12 11.71
C THR A 195 13.24 7.65 10.76
N TYR A 196 12.89 6.74 9.92
CA TYR A 196 13.68 6.35 8.75
C TYR A 196 13.52 7.42 7.64
N SER A 197 14.34 7.37 6.62
CA SER A 197 14.06 8.11 5.39
C SER A 197 12.71 7.68 4.80
N ASN A 198 12.10 8.52 3.96
CA ASN A 198 10.81 8.16 3.36
C ASN A 198 10.85 6.81 2.64
N GLY A 199 11.95 6.54 1.92
CA GLY A 199 12.15 5.27 1.22
C GLY A 199 12.25 4.07 2.16
N GLU A 200 13.00 4.19 3.26
CA GLU A 200 13.10 3.11 4.27
C GLU A 200 11.76 2.87 4.98
N ASN A 201 11.00 3.93 5.29
CA ASN A 201 9.66 3.79 5.85
C ASN A 201 8.69 3.11 4.88
N GLY A 202 8.78 3.45 3.58
CA GLY A 202 8.01 2.81 2.53
C GLY A 202 8.34 1.32 2.42
N PHE A 203 9.61 0.97 2.36
CA PHE A 203 10.05 -0.42 2.31
C PHE A 203 9.59 -1.20 3.55
N LYS A 204 9.76 -0.63 4.74
CA LYS A 204 9.28 -1.23 5.98
C LYS A 204 7.78 -1.48 5.96
N TYR A 205 6.99 -0.55 5.42
CA TYR A 205 5.55 -0.74 5.29
C TYR A 205 5.21 -2.00 4.48
N PHE A 206 5.88 -2.23 3.33
CA PHE A 206 5.67 -3.44 2.54
C PHE A 206 6.07 -4.70 3.28
N THR A 207 7.23 -4.71 3.96
CA THR A 207 7.69 -5.88 4.72
C THR A 207 6.80 -6.23 5.90
N ASP A 208 6.18 -5.22 6.55
CA ASP A 208 5.24 -5.42 7.65
C ASP A 208 3.84 -5.85 7.15
N ALA A 209 3.41 -5.35 6.00
CA ALA A 209 2.08 -5.58 5.44
C ALA A 209 1.95 -6.92 4.71
N ILE A 210 3.03 -7.41 4.08
CA ILE A 210 3.04 -8.65 3.30
C ILE A 210 3.38 -9.82 4.21
N GLN A 211 2.43 -10.75 4.37
CA GLN A 211 2.56 -11.95 5.18
C GLN A 211 2.58 -13.22 4.29
N PRO A 212 3.14 -14.35 4.76
CA PRO A 212 3.15 -15.61 4.00
C PRO A 212 1.76 -16.07 3.58
N GLY A 213 1.63 -16.62 2.37
CA GLY A 213 0.43 -17.34 1.92
C GLY A 213 -0.70 -16.44 1.42
N GLY A 214 -0.42 -15.22 0.94
CA GLY A 214 -1.42 -14.26 0.46
C GLY A 214 -1.32 -13.91 -1.02
N LEU A 215 -2.40 -13.35 -1.57
CA LEU A 215 -2.46 -12.67 -2.86
C LEU A 215 -2.36 -11.16 -2.61
N TYR A 216 -1.35 -10.52 -3.16
CA TYR A 216 -1.07 -9.11 -2.99
C TYR A 216 -1.17 -8.36 -4.31
N LEU A 217 -2.00 -7.33 -4.33
CA LEU A 217 -2.07 -6.37 -5.41
C LEU A 217 -1.30 -5.12 -4.98
N LEU A 218 -0.29 -4.70 -5.77
CA LEU A 218 0.53 -3.52 -5.44
C LEU A 218 0.37 -2.48 -6.56
N ASP A 219 -0.12 -1.30 -6.21
CA ASP A 219 -0.34 -0.22 -7.18
C ASP A 219 0.75 0.86 -7.03
N GLU A 220 1.63 0.93 -8.02
CA GLU A 220 2.78 1.86 -8.11
C GLU A 220 3.64 1.89 -6.83
N PRO A 221 4.15 0.74 -6.36
CA PRO A 221 4.90 0.66 -5.12
C PRO A 221 6.20 1.49 -5.13
N GLU A 222 6.72 1.83 -6.32
CA GLU A 222 7.91 2.66 -6.52
C GLU A 222 7.77 4.10 -6.05
N ASN A 223 6.58 4.68 -6.02
CA ASN A 223 6.36 6.11 -5.79
C ASN A 223 6.90 6.62 -4.45
N SER A 224 7.05 5.75 -3.47
CA SER A 224 7.57 6.08 -2.13
C SER A 224 8.99 5.56 -1.90
N LEU A 225 9.65 4.97 -2.91
CA LEU A 225 10.91 4.25 -2.76
C LEU A 225 12.04 4.88 -3.58
N SER A 226 13.24 4.98 -3.00
CA SER A 226 14.45 5.25 -3.77
C SER A 226 14.79 4.07 -4.71
N ALA A 227 15.66 4.30 -5.70
CA ALA A 227 16.09 3.23 -6.61
C ALA A 227 16.68 2.02 -5.87
N GLU A 228 17.47 2.26 -4.83
CA GLU A 228 18.04 1.23 -3.97
C GLU A 228 16.94 0.42 -3.27
N MET A 229 15.94 1.10 -2.66
CA MET A 229 14.82 0.45 -1.99
C MET A 229 13.91 -0.30 -2.97
N GLN A 230 13.79 0.14 -4.22
CA GLN A 230 13.08 -0.60 -5.26
C GLN A 230 13.78 -1.92 -5.59
N ILE A 231 15.12 -1.93 -5.64
CA ILE A 231 15.89 -3.16 -5.83
C ILE A 231 15.73 -4.11 -4.64
N GLU A 232 15.74 -3.59 -3.41
CA GLU A 232 15.47 -4.39 -2.21
C GLU A 232 14.04 -4.96 -2.22
N LEU A 233 13.04 -4.16 -2.62
CA LEU A 233 11.66 -4.62 -2.78
C LEU A 233 11.57 -5.77 -3.79
N VAL A 234 12.25 -5.69 -4.92
CA VAL A 234 12.32 -6.77 -5.91
C VAL A 234 12.82 -8.07 -5.28
N GLN A 235 13.93 -8.00 -4.50
CA GLN A 235 14.47 -9.19 -3.82
C GLN A 235 13.49 -9.75 -2.78
N PHE A 236 12.83 -8.88 -2.03
CA PHE A 236 11.83 -9.27 -1.05
C PHE A 236 10.62 -9.97 -1.69
N LEU A 237 10.04 -9.39 -2.75
CA LEU A 237 8.91 -9.97 -3.48
C LEU A 237 9.26 -11.33 -4.10
N LEU A 238 10.45 -11.46 -4.69
CA LEU A 238 10.95 -12.73 -5.21
C LEU A 238 11.08 -13.78 -4.10
N GLY A 239 11.60 -13.40 -2.93
CA GLY A 239 11.71 -14.27 -1.77
C GLY A 239 10.33 -14.75 -1.27
N MET A 240 9.38 -13.82 -1.16
CA MET A 240 8.01 -14.12 -0.72
C MET A 240 7.27 -15.03 -1.71
N ALA A 241 7.44 -14.82 -3.02
CA ALA A 241 6.83 -15.67 -4.03
C ALA A 241 7.42 -17.09 -4.04
N ARG A 242 8.76 -17.24 -3.86
CA ARG A 242 9.46 -18.53 -3.94
C ARG A 242 9.31 -19.39 -2.69
N PHE A 243 9.40 -18.77 -1.50
CA PHE A 243 9.56 -19.51 -0.24
C PHE A 243 8.36 -19.41 0.70
N TYR A 244 7.46 -18.45 0.46
CA TYR A 244 6.35 -18.15 1.37
C TYR A 244 4.98 -18.20 0.69
N ASP A 245 4.89 -18.85 -0.46
CA ASP A 245 3.64 -19.07 -1.20
C ASP A 245 2.83 -17.79 -1.45
N CYS A 246 3.48 -16.66 -1.69
CA CYS A 246 2.79 -15.43 -2.05
C CYS A 246 2.60 -15.32 -3.57
N GLN A 247 1.49 -14.72 -3.99
CA GLN A 247 1.25 -14.29 -5.36
C GLN A 247 1.17 -12.77 -5.43
N PHE A 248 1.78 -12.18 -6.46
CA PHE A 248 1.79 -10.74 -6.66
C PHE A 248 1.21 -10.34 -8.01
N ILE A 249 0.36 -9.31 -8.01
CA ILE A 249 -0.09 -8.61 -9.21
C ILE A 249 0.25 -7.14 -9.00
N LEU A 250 1.13 -6.59 -9.84
CA LEU A 250 1.73 -5.27 -9.65
C LEU A 250 1.33 -4.34 -10.78
N SER A 251 1.10 -3.07 -10.50
CA SER A 251 1.21 -2.02 -11.51
C SER A 251 2.50 -1.22 -11.26
N THR A 252 3.27 -0.92 -12.30
CA THR A 252 4.52 -0.18 -12.14
C THR A 252 4.98 0.48 -13.43
N HIS A 253 5.75 1.57 -13.27
CA HIS A 253 6.56 2.20 -14.31
C HIS A 253 8.06 2.02 -14.08
N SER A 254 8.46 1.46 -12.95
CA SER A 254 9.86 1.30 -12.55
C SER A 254 10.58 0.25 -13.38
N PRO A 255 11.71 0.58 -14.04
CA PRO A 255 12.52 -0.39 -14.73
C PRO A 255 13.11 -1.46 -13.79
N PHE A 256 13.35 -1.11 -12.51
CA PHE A 256 13.82 -2.06 -11.50
C PHE A 256 12.79 -3.14 -11.20
N ILE A 257 11.53 -2.76 -11.00
CA ILE A 257 10.43 -3.70 -10.72
C ILE A 257 10.08 -4.50 -11.99
N LEU A 258 10.08 -3.86 -13.16
CA LEU A 258 9.85 -4.53 -14.44
C LEU A 258 10.90 -5.62 -14.74
N SER A 259 12.12 -5.48 -14.20
CA SER A 259 13.20 -6.46 -14.39
C SER A 259 13.07 -7.73 -13.54
N ILE A 260 11.99 -7.90 -12.76
CA ILE A 260 11.76 -9.11 -11.95
C ILE A 260 11.85 -10.36 -12.83
N PRO A 261 12.75 -11.31 -12.54
CA PRO A 261 12.91 -12.51 -13.33
C PRO A 261 11.63 -13.37 -13.35
N TYR A 262 11.27 -13.87 -14.52
CA TYR A 262 10.11 -14.75 -14.74
C TYR A 262 8.74 -14.09 -14.48
N ALA A 263 8.69 -12.79 -14.23
CA ALA A 263 7.42 -12.09 -14.14
C ALA A 263 6.70 -12.10 -15.49
N LYS A 264 5.36 -12.29 -15.45
CA LYS A 264 4.51 -12.16 -16.62
C LYS A 264 4.11 -10.70 -16.76
N ILE A 265 4.57 -10.04 -17.81
CA ILE A 265 4.36 -8.60 -18.00
C ILE A 265 3.32 -8.37 -19.08
N PHE A 266 2.27 -7.63 -18.75
CA PHE A 266 1.26 -7.16 -19.68
C PHE A 266 1.53 -5.71 -20.07
N ASP A 267 1.69 -5.45 -21.35
CA ASP A 267 1.71 -4.09 -21.91
C ASP A 267 0.28 -3.57 -22.06
N MET A 268 -0.13 -2.70 -21.14
CA MET A 268 -1.46 -2.10 -21.11
C MET A 268 -1.64 -0.98 -22.15
N ASP A 269 -0.57 -0.53 -22.81
CA ASP A 269 -0.66 0.44 -23.91
C ASP A 269 -0.85 -0.22 -25.26
N SER A 270 -0.47 -1.48 -25.41
CA SER A 270 -0.72 -2.25 -26.64
C SER A 270 -2.22 -2.53 -26.85
N VAL A 271 -2.63 -2.59 -28.11
CA VAL A 271 -4.00 -2.94 -28.52
C VAL A 271 -3.94 -4.03 -29.60
N PRO A 272 -4.34 -5.25 -29.29
CA PRO A 272 -4.80 -5.78 -28.01
C PRO A 272 -3.72 -5.78 -26.94
N VAL A 273 -4.13 -5.72 -25.65
CA VAL A 273 -3.20 -5.92 -24.53
C VAL A 273 -2.48 -7.24 -24.69
N SER A 274 -1.17 -7.22 -24.60
CA SER A 274 -0.33 -8.39 -24.88
C SER A 274 0.74 -8.61 -23.82
N VAL A 275 1.22 -9.84 -23.72
CA VAL A 275 2.38 -10.18 -22.88
C VAL A 275 3.67 -9.83 -23.62
N CYS A 276 4.60 -9.18 -22.96
CA CYS A 276 5.87 -8.74 -23.54
C CYS A 276 7.06 -9.00 -22.62
N GLN A 277 8.28 -8.84 -23.16
CA GLN A 277 9.49 -8.75 -22.34
C GLN A 277 9.65 -7.33 -21.83
N TRP A 278 10.17 -7.16 -20.61
CA TRP A 278 10.39 -5.82 -20.05
C TRP A 278 11.31 -4.96 -20.90
N THR A 279 12.26 -5.60 -21.59
CA THR A 279 13.22 -4.93 -22.50
C THR A 279 12.58 -4.37 -23.77
N ASP A 280 11.39 -4.81 -24.11
CA ASP A 280 10.68 -4.38 -25.33
C ASP A 280 9.74 -3.20 -25.07
N LEU A 281 9.50 -2.88 -23.79
CA LEU A 281 8.66 -1.78 -23.38
C LEU A 281 9.25 -0.42 -23.80
N PRO A 282 8.45 0.47 -24.41
CA PRO A 282 8.97 1.76 -24.94
C PRO A 282 9.61 2.63 -23.86
N ASN A 283 9.05 2.69 -22.65
CA ASN A 283 9.60 3.45 -21.54
C ASN A 283 10.96 2.91 -21.07
N VAL A 284 11.13 1.59 -21.04
CA VAL A 284 12.41 0.94 -20.67
C VAL A 284 13.46 1.20 -21.75
N ARG A 285 13.06 1.12 -23.03
CA ARG A 285 13.94 1.46 -24.15
C ARG A 285 14.42 2.90 -24.07
N LEU A 286 13.53 3.83 -23.71
CA LEU A 286 13.89 5.25 -23.55
C LEU A 286 14.97 5.43 -22.46
N TYR A 287 14.86 4.75 -21.32
CA TYR A 287 15.91 4.77 -20.29
C TYR A 287 17.23 4.19 -20.80
N TYR A 288 17.15 3.04 -21.47
CA TYR A 288 18.36 2.40 -22.03
C TYR A 288 19.08 3.31 -23.03
N ASP A 289 18.35 3.90 -23.98
CA ASP A 289 18.91 4.78 -25.00
C ASP A 289 19.49 6.05 -24.36
N PHE A 290 18.78 6.65 -23.39
CA PHE A 290 19.25 7.81 -22.64
C PHE A 290 20.60 7.52 -21.94
N PHE A 291 20.72 6.45 -21.18
CA PHE A 291 21.98 6.11 -20.50
C PHE A 291 23.09 5.73 -21.47
N LYS A 292 22.75 5.09 -22.56
CA LYS A 292 23.73 4.76 -23.61
C LYS A 292 24.28 6.02 -24.30
N ASP A 293 23.46 7.00 -24.58
CA ASP A 293 23.89 8.27 -25.17
C ASP A 293 24.81 9.07 -24.24
N HIS A 294 24.65 8.89 -22.93
CA HIS A 294 25.45 9.56 -21.88
C HIS A 294 26.54 8.65 -21.27
N GLU A 295 26.82 7.49 -21.87
CA GLU A 295 27.76 6.48 -21.34
C GLU A 295 29.10 7.07 -20.97
N ARG A 296 29.63 7.99 -21.79
CA ARG A 296 30.92 8.63 -21.58
C ARG A 296 31.02 9.48 -20.32
N GLU A 297 29.89 10.02 -19.85
CA GLU A 297 29.81 10.82 -18.62
C GLU A 297 29.96 9.97 -17.36
N PHE A 298 29.76 8.65 -17.45
CA PHE A 298 29.91 7.70 -16.35
C PHE A 298 31.32 7.06 -16.29
N GLU A 299 32.10 7.21 -17.34
CA GLU A 299 33.47 6.62 -17.44
C GLU A 299 34.59 7.61 -17.03
N GLU A 300 34.26 8.89 -16.82
CA GLU A 300 35.16 9.93 -16.30
C GLU A 300 35.17 9.97 -14.75
#